data_8ef5abf0c8982f38a409650abd245e1c
#
_entry.id   8ef5abf0c8982f38a409650abd245e1c
#
_cell.length_a   1.000
_cell.length_b   1.000
_cell.length_c   1.000
_cell.angle_alpha   90.00
_cell.angle_beta   90.00
_cell.angle_gamma   90.00
#
_symmetry.space_group_name_H-M   'P 1'
#
loop_
_entity.id
_entity.type
_entity.pdbx_description
1 polymer ?
#
loop_
_entity_poly.entity_id
_entity_poly.type
_entity_poly.pdbx_seq_one_letter_code
_entity_poly.pdbx_strand_id
1 'polypeptide(L)'
;VDSNDLCLPAITDQEADFNHWLQTRRTDTQRYFDPDPARPGTALSEMAELSVPLDAWPFVLTPQFLSRGALAALRTGLTAILDGIDIVLREKFQHDPGRLAAALRLPPRQRDVYRIGAAQDWARIARPDVVFDSSGAPWFVELNAGTPLGGIAMSAVLARMYDAWPESAEYLRGVGATYVDTVRALAEHLAEVDRLDRSRLMVVAYWGHEDDNMPSHSYLGLVRALGRYGITAVAAAVEDLDLDGEYIRYDGRRVDALYRFFDESDGTPGLKDDRWRHLVEHVDRGSVSLVGNLVGNVFVNKGFLAILSEAAASGSLPSSLAERINAALPWTRMIDDVAETVAQQRSAYVLKPADGCCGEGLVFGPATEQSAWEQAIDDAVTGEELWVVQRVVRPPVLRLASLGTGGMTFSEFSTSTGVFAVGRRFAGAIRRCDPTLGLNVTPSLGAAQGSVHVL
;
A
#
# COMPACT_ATOMS: atom_id res chain seq x y z
N VAL A 1 -20.66 -0.38 -30.38
CA VAL A 1 -19.26 -0.38 -29.95
C VAL A 1 -18.86 -1.84 -29.93
N ASP A 2 -18.03 -2.24 -30.89
CA ASP A 2 -17.65 -3.62 -31.14
C ASP A 2 -16.95 -4.24 -29.92
N SER A 3 -17.44 -5.38 -29.49
CA SER A 3 -16.95 -6.17 -28.36
C SER A 3 -15.58 -6.85 -28.58
N ASN A 4 -14.87 -6.50 -29.62
CA ASN A 4 -13.61 -7.15 -30.03
C ASN A 4 -12.33 -6.38 -29.69
N ASP A 5 -12.41 -5.18 -29.12
CA ASP A 5 -11.22 -4.36 -28.81
C ASP A 5 -10.75 -4.40 -27.34
N LEU A 6 -11.24 -5.34 -26.53
CA LEU A 6 -10.83 -5.51 -25.13
C LEU A 6 -9.83 -6.68 -24.93
N CYS A 7 -9.12 -7.09 -25.97
CA CYS A 7 -7.94 -7.91 -25.76
C CYS A 7 -6.87 -6.99 -25.17
N LEU A 8 -6.76 -6.97 -23.83
CA LEU A 8 -5.68 -6.28 -23.13
C LEU A 8 -4.39 -6.89 -23.62
N PRO A 9 -3.51 -6.15 -24.36
CA PRO A 9 -2.19 -6.68 -24.68
C PRO A 9 -1.52 -7.04 -23.36
N ALA A 10 -0.94 -8.22 -23.31
CA ALA A 10 -0.27 -8.71 -22.11
C ALA A 10 0.69 -7.61 -21.61
N ILE A 11 0.56 -7.22 -20.35
CA ILE A 11 1.46 -6.32 -19.62
C ILE A 11 2.93 -6.74 -19.82
N THR A 12 3.14 -8.00 -20.19
CA THR A 12 4.41 -8.68 -20.40
C THR A 12 5.19 -8.24 -21.64
N ASP A 13 4.56 -7.81 -22.73
CA ASP A 13 5.26 -7.51 -23.98
C ASP A 13 6.15 -6.27 -23.86
N GLN A 14 5.61 -5.18 -23.31
CA GLN A 14 6.37 -3.95 -23.12
C GLN A 14 7.49 -4.11 -22.07
N GLU A 15 7.28 -4.95 -21.06
CA GLU A 15 8.30 -5.28 -20.07
C GLU A 15 9.42 -6.14 -20.68
N ALA A 16 9.06 -7.08 -21.56
CA ALA A 16 10.01 -7.90 -22.30
C ALA A 16 10.86 -7.04 -23.25
N ASP A 17 10.23 -6.08 -23.96
CA ASP A 17 10.92 -5.14 -24.82
C ASP A 17 11.90 -4.24 -24.04
N PHE A 18 11.49 -3.75 -22.88
CA PHE A 18 12.38 -2.97 -22.00
C PHE A 18 13.53 -3.81 -21.46
N ASN A 19 13.29 -5.07 -21.08
CA ASN A 19 14.35 -6.00 -20.69
C ASN A 19 15.36 -6.24 -21.81
N HIS A 20 14.88 -6.42 -23.04
CA HIS A 20 15.76 -6.56 -24.20
C HIS A 20 16.58 -5.28 -24.43
N TRP A 21 15.94 -4.12 -24.34
CA TRP A 21 16.62 -2.83 -24.43
C TRP A 21 17.72 -2.68 -23.36
N LEU A 22 17.46 -3.08 -22.10
CA LEU A 22 18.46 -3.10 -21.02
C LEU A 22 19.62 -4.04 -21.32
N GLN A 23 19.35 -5.24 -21.86
CA GLN A 23 20.39 -6.22 -22.19
C GLN A 23 21.36 -5.71 -23.25
N THR A 24 20.86 -5.00 -24.26
CA THR A 24 21.69 -4.44 -25.34
C THR A 24 22.57 -3.27 -24.90
N ARG A 25 22.30 -2.68 -23.71
CA ARG A 25 22.97 -1.49 -23.18
C ARG A 25 23.61 -1.73 -21.80
N ARG A 26 23.91 -2.96 -21.47
CA ARG A 26 24.40 -3.36 -20.15
C ARG A 26 25.58 -2.54 -19.64
N THR A 27 26.55 -2.19 -20.51
CA THR A 27 27.73 -1.42 -20.14
C THR A 27 27.40 0.05 -19.80
N ASP A 28 26.46 0.64 -20.56
CA ASP A 28 26.03 2.02 -20.31
C ASP A 28 25.16 2.11 -19.08
N THR A 29 24.27 1.12 -18.87
CA THR A 29 23.44 0.99 -17.67
C THR A 29 24.27 0.98 -16.40
N GLN A 30 25.40 0.26 -16.37
CA GLN A 30 26.28 0.20 -15.22
C GLN A 30 26.86 1.58 -14.83
N ARG A 31 27.05 2.50 -15.74
CA ARG A 31 27.57 3.86 -15.44
C ARG A 31 26.59 4.71 -14.67
N TYR A 32 25.27 4.53 -14.88
CA TYR A 32 24.23 5.27 -14.15
C TYR A 32 23.99 4.73 -12.75
N PHE A 33 24.38 3.48 -12.53
CA PHE A 33 24.29 2.79 -11.25
C PHE A 33 25.66 2.59 -10.59
N ASP A 34 26.68 3.36 -11.04
CA ASP A 34 27.99 3.41 -10.37
C ASP A 34 27.79 3.89 -8.92
N PRO A 35 28.27 3.13 -7.93
CA PRO A 35 28.10 3.46 -6.51
C PRO A 35 28.89 4.70 -6.05
N ASP A 36 29.53 5.46 -6.94
CA ASP A 36 30.19 6.70 -6.56
C ASP A 36 29.15 7.80 -6.26
N PRO A 37 28.84 8.06 -4.95
CA PRO A 37 27.87 9.07 -4.55
C PRO A 37 28.30 10.50 -4.91
N ALA A 38 29.57 10.69 -5.34
CA ALA A 38 30.11 11.99 -5.72
C ALA A 38 29.76 12.39 -7.16
N ARG A 39 29.15 11.50 -7.95
CA ARG A 39 28.68 11.82 -9.31
C ARG A 39 27.24 12.36 -9.27
N PRO A 40 27.04 13.68 -9.42
CA PRO A 40 25.68 14.24 -9.50
C PRO A 40 24.95 13.72 -10.76
N GLY A 41 23.64 13.51 -10.64
CA GLY A 41 22.79 13.07 -11.75
C GLY A 41 22.79 11.56 -11.99
N THR A 42 23.32 10.76 -11.07
CA THR A 42 23.14 9.31 -11.08
C THR A 42 21.84 8.93 -10.37
N ALA A 43 21.26 7.79 -10.73
CA ALA A 43 20.11 7.25 -10.00
C ALA A 43 20.37 7.15 -8.48
N LEU A 44 21.61 6.89 -8.10
CA LEU A 44 22.05 6.77 -6.72
C LEU A 44 22.13 8.11 -5.98
N SER A 45 22.49 9.20 -6.67
CA SER A 45 22.47 10.52 -6.04
C SER A 45 21.05 10.98 -5.70
N GLU A 46 20.07 10.62 -6.53
CA GLU A 46 18.65 10.88 -6.25
C GLU A 46 18.15 10.10 -5.04
N MET A 47 18.59 8.87 -4.87
CA MET A 47 18.27 8.04 -3.70
C MET A 47 18.92 8.59 -2.43
N ALA A 48 20.19 9.00 -2.50
CA ALA A 48 20.91 9.62 -1.40
C ALA A 48 20.22 10.92 -0.94
N GLU A 49 19.73 11.74 -1.87
CA GLU A 49 18.95 12.93 -1.54
C GLU A 49 17.70 12.62 -0.73
N LEU A 50 17.07 11.45 -0.94
CA LEU A 50 15.90 11.02 -0.17
C LEU A 50 16.26 10.14 1.03
N SER A 51 17.54 10.02 1.37
CA SER A 51 18.04 9.19 2.48
C SER A 51 17.67 7.71 2.36
N VAL A 52 17.59 7.19 1.13
CA VAL A 52 17.30 5.78 0.89
C VAL A 52 18.62 5.03 0.73
N PRO A 53 18.99 4.13 1.65
CA PRO A 53 20.18 3.32 1.52
C PRO A 53 19.99 2.25 0.43
N LEU A 54 20.97 2.12 -0.46
CA LEU A 54 20.93 1.19 -1.60
C LEU A 54 20.97 -0.28 -1.20
N ASP A 55 21.66 -0.57 -0.14
CA ASP A 55 21.85 -1.91 0.41
C ASP A 55 20.63 -2.44 1.15
N ALA A 56 19.75 -1.54 1.61
CA ALA A 56 18.54 -1.92 2.33
C ALA A 56 17.37 -2.33 1.40
N TRP A 57 17.43 -1.95 0.10
CA TRP A 57 16.29 -2.13 -0.79
C TRP A 57 16.74 -2.55 -2.19
N PRO A 58 16.57 -3.81 -2.58
CA PRO A 58 16.78 -4.22 -3.95
C PRO A 58 15.76 -3.58 -4.89
N PHE A 59 16.21 -3.16 -6.08
CA PHE A 59 15.38 -2.51 -7.08
C PHE A 59 15.20 -3.37 -8.30
N VAL A 60 13.99 -3.36 -8.85
CA VAL A 60 13.73 -3.84 -10.19
C VAL A 60 13.81 -2.67 -11.15
N LEU A 61 14.73 -2.78 -12.13
CA LEU A 61 14.97 -1.78 -13.16
C LEU A 61 13.95 -1.84 -14.29
N THR A 62 13.22 -2.94 -14.43
CA THR A 62 12.17 -3.09 -15.42
C THR A 62 10.88 -2.47 -14.88
N PRO A 63 10.39 -1.35 -15.44
CA PRO A 63 9.13 -0.76 -15.01
C PRO A 63 7.96 -1.71 -15.26
N GLN A 64 6.91 -1.61 -14.45
CA GLN A 64 5.62 -2.15 -14.79
C GLN A 64 4.91 -1.16 -15.73
N PHE A 65 4.39 -1.64 -16.84
CA PHE A 65 3.62 -0.82 -17.76
C PHE A 65 2.12 -1.16 -17.66
N LEU A 66 1.33 -0.18 -17.27
CA LEU A 66 -0.13 -0.28 -17.26
C LEU A 66 -0.69 0.25 -18.57
N SER A 67 -1.33 -0.61 -19.35
CA SER A 67 -2.11 -0.18 -20.52
C SER A 67 -3.28 0.72 -20.07
N ARG A 68 -3.83 1.50 -20.99
CA ARG A 68 -5.04 2.32 -20.72
C ARG A 68 -6.20 1.47 -20.21
N GLY A 69 -6.36 0.24 -20.75
CA GLY A 69 -7.39 -0.70 -20.31
C GLY A 69 -7.15 -1.19 -18.88
N ALA A 70 -5.93 -1.61 -18.57
CA ALA A 70 -5.55 -2.04 -17.21
C ALA A 70 -5.73 -0.91 -16.19
N LEU A 71 -5.33 0.32 -16.55
CA LEU A 71 -5.54 1.49 -15.69
C LEU A 71 -7.03 1.79 -15.47
N ALA A 72 -7.85 1.69 -16.53
CA ALA A 72 -9.29 1.91 -16.42
C ALA A 72 -9.94 0.85 -15.52
N ALA A 73 -9.58 -0.42 -15.67
CA ALA A 73 -10.05 -1.51 -14.82
C ALA A 73 -9.62 -1.29 -13.36
N LEU A 74 -8.37 -0.91 -13.13
CA LEU A 74 -7.84 -0.60 -11.81
C LEU A 74 -8.62 0.55 -11.13
N ARG A 75 -8.85 1.65 -11.84
CA ARG A 75 -9.61 2.80 -11.32
C ARG A 75 -11.06 2.44 -11.02
N THR A 76 -11.68 1.65 -11.91
CA THR A 76 -13.05 1.16 -11.71
C THR A 76 -13.16 0.26 -10.49
N GLY A 77 -12.23 -0.69 -10.32
CA GLY A 77 -12.16 -1.57 -9.17
C GLY A 77 -11.92 -0.81 -7.86
N LEU A 78 -10.95 0.11 -7.86
CA LEU A 78 -10.66 0.97 -6.71
C LEU A 78 -11.92 1.73 -6.26
N THR A 79 -12.57 2.44 -7.17
CA THR A 79 -13.79 3.19 -6.87
C THR A 79 -14.90 2.27 -6.36
N ALA A 80 -15.10 1.12 -6.99
CA ALA A 80 -16.14 0.17 -6.60
C ALA A 80 -15.92 -0.37 -5.18
N ILE A 81 -14.67 -0.69 -4.81
CA ILE A 81 -14.33 -1.16 -3.46
C ILE A 81 -14.60 -0.07 -2.44
N LEU A 82 -14.12 1.17 -2.68
CA LEU A 82 -14.33 2.28 -1.76
C LEU A 82 -15.81 2.62 -1.58
N ASP A 83 -16.59 2.68 -2.67
CA ASP A 83 -18.03 2.94 -2.61
C ASP A 83 -18.80 1.78 -1.93
N GLY A 84 -18.37 0.54 -2.20
CA GLY A 84 -18.94 -0.64 -1.58
C GLY A 84 -18.74 -0.66 -0.07
N ILE A 85 -17.55 -0.27 0.39
CA ILE A 85 -17.25 -0.13 1.82
C ILE A 85 -18.17 0.90 2.47
N ASP A 86 -18.34 2.09 1.87
CA ASP A 86 -19.22 3.12 2.43
C ASP A 86 -20.68 2.65 2.53
N ILE A 87 -21.17 1.91 1.53
CA ILE A 87 -22.52 1.35 1.57
C ILE A 87 -22.64 0.30 2.68
N VAL A 88 -21.67 -0.60 2.79
CA VAL A 88 -21.65 -1.62 3.86
C VAL A 88 -21.61 -0.97 5.24
N LEU A 89 -20.80 0.06 5.44
CA LEU A 89 -20.75 0.81 6.70
C LEU A 89 -22.11 1.43 7.04
N ARG A 90 -22.77 2.01 6.06
CA ARG A 90 -24.09 2.65 6.24
C ARG A 90 -25.21 1.63 6.46
N GLU A 91 -25.34 0.65 5.57
CA GLU A 91 -26.51 -0.23 5.53
C GLU A 91 -26.40 -1.40 6.54
N LYS A 92 -25.22 -2.04 6.64
CA LYS A 92 -25.04 -3.20 7.54
C LYS A 92 -24.68 -2.75 8.95
N PHE A 93 -23.81 -1.75 9.09
CA PHE A 93 -23.31 -1.33 10.41
C PHE A 93 -23.94 -0.03 10.93
N GLN A 94 -24.70 0.71 10.11
CA GLN A 94 -25.34 1.98 10.50
C GLN A 94 -24.33 2.99 11.05
N HIS A 95 -23.10 2.97 10.54
CA HIS A 95 -21.94 3.73 11.04
C HIS A 95 -21.67 3.49 12.54
N ASP A 96 -22.13 2.36 13.10
CA ASP A 96 -21.89 2.00 14.50
C ASP A 96 -20.53 1.29 14.64
N PRO A 97 -19.53 1.95 15.27
CA PRO A 97 -18.21 1.37 15.49
C PRO A 97 -18.23 0.07 16.29
N GLY A 98 -19.16 -0.05 17.24
CA GLY A 98 -19.26 -1.23 18.09
C GLY A 98 -19.71 -2.47 17.30
N ARG A 99 -20.65 -2.31 16.38
CA ARG A 99 -21.11 -3.40 15.51
C ARG A 99 -20.02 -3.88 14.57
N LEU A 100 -19.29 -2.95 13.95
CA LEU A 100 -18.18 -3.30 13.06
C LEU A 100 -17.05 -3.97 13.85
N ALA A 101 -16.67 -3.40 14.99
CA ALA A 101 -15.62 -3.96 15.84
C ALA A 101 -15.98 -5.38 16.32
N ALA A 102 -17.25 -5.64 16.64
CA ALA A 102 -17.71 -6.97 17.02
C ALA A 102 -17.62 -7.95 15.83
N ALA A 103 -18.05 -7.53 14.64
CA ALA A 103 -18.00 -8.36 13.42
C ALA A 103 -16.55 -8.70 13.01
N LEU A 104 -15.61 -7.82 13.28
CA LEU A 104 -14.18 -8.01 12.99
C LEU A 104 -13.38 -8.57 14.17
N ARG A 105 -14.03 -8.90 15.29
CA ARG A 105 -13.40 -9.38 16.53
C ARG A 105 -12.25 -8.47 16.99
N LEU A 106 -12.40 -7.13 16.78
CA LEU A 106 -11.34 -6.19 17.11
C LEU A 106 -11.05 -6.16 18.62
N PRO A 107 -9.78 -6.07 19.03
CA PRO A 107 -9.42 -5.90 20.42
C PRO A 107 -9.98 -4.58 21.00
N PRO A 108 -10.20 -4.48 22.31
CA PRO A 108 -10.82 -3.31 22.96
C PRO A 108 -10.17 -1.98 22.59
N ARG A 109 -8.83 -1.94 22.51
CA ARG A 109 -8.06 -0.73 22.18
C ARG A 109 -8.39 -0.22 20.77
N GLN A 110 -8.43 -1.11 19.79
CA GLN A 110 -8.80 -0.73 18.42
C GLN A 110 -10.26 -0.27 18.32
N ARG A 111 -11.17 -0.80 19.14
CA ARG A 111 -12.55 -0.33 19.19
C ARG A 111 -12.68 1.12 19.63
N ASP A 112 -11.87 1.53 20.62
CA ASP A 112 -11.87 2.91 21.12
C ASP A 112 -11.31 3.87 20.08
N VAL A 113 -10.21 3.51 19.42
CA VAL A 113 -9.61 4.28 18.33
C VAL A 113 -10.60 4.46 17.18
N TYR A 114 -11.30 3.39 16.82
CA TYR A 114 -12.28 3.43 15.75
C TYR A 114 -13.43 4.40 16.04
N ARG A 115 -13.95 4.40 17.27
CA ARG A 115 -15.02 5.31 17.69
C ARG A 115 -14.64 6.78 17.55
N ILE A 116 -13.40 7.13 17.84
CA ILE A 116 -12.88 8.50 17.77
C ILE A 116 -12.73 8.94 16.31
N GLY A 117 -12.21 8.09 15.45
CA GLY A 117 -11.98 8.40 14.05
C GLY A 117 -13.21 8.28 13.13
N ALA A 118 -14.37 7.85 13.64
CA ALA A 118 -15.53 7.50 12.81
C ALA A 118 -16.10 8.65 11.95
N ALA A 119 -15.83 9.90 12.32
CA ALA A 119 -16.26 11.09 11.55
C ALA A 119 -15.27 11.49 10.43
N GLN A 120 -14.11 10.85 10.35
CA GLN A 120 -13.07 11.19 9.38
C GLN A 120 -13.24 10.39 8.08
N ASP A 121 -12.77 10.94 6.94
CA ASP A 121 -12.70 10.19 5.69
C ASP A 121 -11.63 9.09 5.82
N TRP A 122 -12.07 7.85 6.04
CA TRP A 122 -11.21 6.69 6.22
C TRP A 122 -10.32 6.40 5.01
N ALA A 123 -10.79 6.75 3.80
CA ALA A 123 -10.11 6.50 2.53
C ALA A 123 -9.32 7.72 2.02
N ARG A 124 -9.06 8.71 2.87
CA ARG A 124 -8.31 9.90 2.49
C ARG A 124 -6.96 9.57 1.89
N ILE A 125 -6.25 8.60 2.48
CA ILE A 125 -5.05 7.97 1.93
C ILE A 125 -5.20 6.47 2.12
N ALA A 126 -5.02 5.71 1.04
CA ALA A 126 -5.03 4.27 1.07
C ALA A 126 -4.03 3.68 0.08
N ARG A 127 -3.62 2.43 0.32
CA ARG A 127 -2.80 1.65 -0.59
C ARG A 127 -3.32 0.22 -0.64
N PRO A 128 -4.36 -0.05 -1.43
CA PRO A 128 -4.69 -1.43 -1.75
C PRO A 128 -3.51 -2.13 -2.43
N ASP A 129 -3.33 -3.41 -2.10
CA ASP A 129 -2.39 -4.27 -2.79
C ASP A 129 -3.14 -5.07 -3.86
N VAL A 130 -2.65 -4.97 -5.09
CA VAL A 130 -3.29 -5.50 -6.31
C VAL A 130 -2.38 -6.54 -6.95
N VAL A 131 -2.95 -7.66 -7.32
CA VAL A 131 -2.31 -8.69 -8.14
C VAL A 131 -2.96 -8.65 -9.53
N PHE A 132 -2.15 -8.51 -10.57
CA PHE A 132 -2.61 -8.68 -11.93
C PHE A 132 -2.50 -10.15 -12.33
N ASP A 133 -3.57 -10.76 -12.80
CA ASP A 133 -3.55 -12.13 -13.30
C ASP A 133 -2.94 -12.21 -14.72
N SER A 134 -2.87 -13.43 -15.26
CA SER A 134 -2.32 -13.66 -16.59
C SER A 134 -3.10 -13.00 -17.74
N SER A 135 -4.33 -12.56 -17.50
CA SER A 135 -5.13 -11.78 -18.45
C SER A 135 -4.89 -10.28 -18.34
N GLY A 136 -4.15 -9.84 -17.30
CA GLY A 136 -3.93 -8.44 -16.96
C GLY A 136 -5.06 -7.82 -16.15
N ALA A 137 -6.01 -8.61 -15.66
CA ALA A 137 -7.06 -8.11 -14.78
C ALA A 137 -6.51 -7.81 -13.37
N PRO A 138 -6.83 -6.64 -12.78
CA PRO A 138 -6.40 -6.27 -11.45
C PRO A 138 -7.31 -6.87 -10.38
N TRP A 139 -6.72 -7.56 -9.40
CA TRP A 139 -7.40 -8.15 -8.25
C TRP A 139 -6.90 -7.52 -6.97
N PHE A 140 -7.78 -6.92 -6.19
CA PHE A 140 -7.49 -6.26 -4.93
C PHE A 140 -7.46 -7.30 -3.81
N VAL A 141 -6.29 -7.67 -3.36
CA VAL A 141 -6.08 -8.79 -2.41
C VAL A 141 -5.95 -8.35 -0.95
N GLU A 142 -5.68 -7.06 -0.74
CA GLU A 142 -5.53 -6.43 0.57
C GLU A 142 -5.83 -4.93 0.46
N LEU A 143 -6.30 -4.32 1.55
CA LEU A 143 -6.54 -2.89 1.65
C LEU A 143 -5.75 -2.32 2.84
N ASN A 144 -4.83 -1.44 2.58
CA ASN A 144 -4.13 -0.66 3.59
C ASN A 144 -4.68 0.77 3.58
N ALA A 145 -5.23 1.22 4.69
CA ALA A 145 -5.77 2.56 4.84
C ALA A 145 -5.47 3.10 6.24
N GLY A 146 -5.08 4.37 6.34
CA GLY A 146 -4.91 5.05 7.62
C GLY A 146 -3.65 4.74 8.42
N THR A 147 -2.92 3.71 8.10
CA THR A 147 -1.63 3.35 8.73
C THR A 147 -0.46 3.99 8.00
N PRO A 148 0.78 3.89 8.55
CA PRO A 148 1.95 4.30 7.79
C PRO A 148 2.00 3.56 6.45
N LEU A 149 1.70 4.27 5.37
CA LEU A 149 1.72 3.71 4.04
C LEU A 149 3.14 3.82 3.47
N GLY A 150 3.89 2.73 3.56
CA GLY A 150 5.21 2.63 2.95
C GLY A 150 5.15 2.76 1.41
N GLY A 151 6.25 3.25 0.82
CA GLY A 151 6.42 3.30 -0.63
C GLY A 151 6.06 4.62 -1.30
N ILE A 152 5.41 5.59 -0.65
CA ILE A 152 5.06 6.88 -1.27
C ILE A 152 6.34 7.62 -1.72
N ALA A 153 7.29 7.83 -0.81
CA ALA A 153 8.55 8.47 -1.15
C ALA A 153 9.37 7.63 -2.14
N MET A 154 9.37 6.30 -1.96
CA MET A 154 10.08 5.38 -2.83
C MET A 154 9.54 5.41 -4.27
N SER A 155 8.22 5.53 -4.47
CA SER A 155 7.65 5.64 -5.81
C SER A 155 8.19 6.86 -6.57
N ALA A 156 8.38 7.98 -5.87
CA ALA A 156 8.98 9.18 -6.47
C ALA A 156 10.48 9.00 -6.79
N VAL A 157 11.23 8.31 -5.91
CA VAL A 157 12.65 7.97 -6.16
C VAL A 157 12.77 7.14 -7.41
N LEU A 158 11.99 6.06 -7.50
CA LEU A 158 12.04 5.13 -8.63
C LEU A 158 11.73 5.82 -9.96
N ALA A 159 10.76 6.74 -9.97
CA ALA A 159 10.46 7.51 -11.18
C ALA A 159 11.63 8.42 -11.60
N ARG A 160 12.22 9.13 -10.65
CA ARG A 160 13.33 10.04 -10.92
C ARG A 160 14.60 9.34 -11.36
N MET A 161 14.80 8.07 -10.98
CA MET A 161 15.91 7.26 -11.51
C MET A 161 15.88 7.18 -13.04
N TYR A 162 14.68 7.05 -13.63
CA TYR A 162 14.56 7.01 -15.10
C TYR A 162 14.75 8.40 -15.72
N ASP A 163 14.30 9.46 -15.06
CA ASP A 163 14.49 10.83 -15.52
C ASP A 163 15.97 11.22 -15.50
N ALA A 164 16.73 10.77 -14.49
CA ALA A 164 18.15 10.99 -14.36
C ALA A 164 18.99 10.19 -15.37
N TRP A 165 18.39 9.22 -16.04
CA TRP A 165 19.01 8.39 -17.06
C TRP A 165 18.47 8.76 -18.46
N PRO A 166 19.18 9.62 -19.25
CA PRO A 166 18.65 10.21 -20.48
C PRO A 166 18.12 9.20 -21.49
N GLU A 167 18.82 8.08 -21.68
CA GLU A 167 18.41 7.04 -22.65
C GLU A 167 17.16 6.30 -22.19
N SER A 168 17.00 6.10 -20.88
CA SER A 168 15.79 5.55 -20.31
C SER A 168 14.61 6.52 -20.44
N ALA A 169 14.84 7.80 -20.16
CA ALA A 169 13.83 8.84 -20.34
C ALA A 169 13.39 8.96 -21.81
N GLU A 170 14.32 8.82 -22.75
CA GLU A 170 14.03 8.79 -24.20
C GLU A 170 13.20 7.55 -24.57
N TYR A 171 13.59 6.37 -24.09
CA TYR A 171 12.83 5.13 -24.31
C TYR A 171 11.40 5.26 -23.81
N LEU A 172 11.21 5.68 -22.56
CA LEU A 172 9.88 5.82 -21.95
C LEU A 172 9.00 6.82 -22.70
N ARG A 173 9.58 7.96 -23.13
CA ARG A 173 8.86 8.91 -23.98
C ARG A 173 8.52 8.32 -25.33
N GLY A 174 9.42 7.53 -25.93
CA GLY A 174 9.22 6.88 -27.22
C GLY A 174 8.05 5.91 -27.23
N VAL A 175 7.82 5.21 -26.11
CA VAL A 175 6.68 4.29 -25.95
C VAL A 175 5.43 4.99 -25.37
N GLY A 176 5.48 6.29 -25.13
CA GLY A 176 4.37 7.06 -24.56
C GLY A 176 4.10 6.82 -23.07
N ALA A 177 5.05 6.19 -22.37
CA ALA A 177 4.92 5.89 -20.95
C ALA A 177 5.02 7.15 -20.10
N THR A 178 4.11 7.29 -19.13
CA THR A 178 4.07 8.41 -18.18
C THR A 178 4.03 7.89 -16.75
N TYR A 179 4.73 8.58 -15.85
CA TYR A 179 4.67 8.31 -14.43
C TYR A 179 3.57 9.14 -13.77
N VAL A 180 2.81 8.53 -12.84
CA VAL A 180 1.85 9.25 -12.00
C VAL A 180 2.51 9.52 -10.66
N ASP A 181 2.76 10.79 -10.37
CA ASP A 181 3.51 11.23 -9.19
C ASP A 181 2.62 11.23 -7.94
N THR A 182 2.80 10.19 -7.12
CA THR A 182 2.06 10.00 -5.87
C THR A 182 2.31 11.13 -4.86
N VAL A 183 3.56 11.61 -4.76
CA VAL A 183 3.92 12.67 -3.81
C VAL A 183 3.27 14.00 -4.22
N ARG A 184 3.26 14.28 -5.51
CA ARG A 184 2.58 15.44 -6.06
C ARG A 184 1.08 15.41 -5.76
N ALA A 185 0.44 14.27 -6.04
CA ALA A 185 -0.99 14.09 -5.76
C ALA A 185 -1.30 14.26 -4.26
N LEU A 186 -0.44 13.73 -3.38
CA LEU A 186 -0.56 13.92 -1.95
C LEU A 186 -0.38 15.41 -1.54
N ALA A 187 0.63 16.08 -2.06
CA ALA A 187 0.89 17.49 -1.75
C ALA A 187 -0.27 18.39 -2.22
N GLU A 188 -0.79 18.18 -3.43
CA GLU A 188 -1.96 18.88 -3.95
C GLU A 188 -3.20 18.67 -3.06
N HIS A 189 -3.44 17.43 -2.63
CA HIS A 189 -4.54 17.11 -1.72
C HIS A 189 -4.38 17.77 -0.34
N LEU A 190 -3.18 17.76 0.22
CA LEU A 190 -2.87 18.41 1.50
C LEU A 190 -3.04 19.94 1.40
N ALA A 191 -2.65 20.53 0.29
CA ALA A 191 -2.85 21.96 0.06
C ALA A 191 -4.32 22.31 -0.09
N GLU A 192 -5.12 21.48 -0.78
CA GLU A 192 -6.54 21.71 -0.99
C GLU A 192 -7.36 21.51 0.30
N VAL A 193 -7.17 20.38 0.97
CA VAL A 193 -8.02 19.97 2.11
C VAL A 193 -7.54 20.58 3.43
N ASP A 194 -6.23 20.51 3.71
CA ASP A 194 -5.65 20.98 4.97
C ASP A 194 -5.09 22.40 4.85
N ARG A 195 -5.14 22.98 3.66
CA ARG A 195 -4.58 24.29 3.34
C ARG A 195 -3.11 24.40 3.72
N LEU A 196 -2.38 23.28 3.59
CA LEU A 196 -0.95 23.25 3.87
C LEU A 196 -0.19 23.96 2.75
N ASP A 197 0.77 24.78 3.16
CA ASP A 197 1.69 25.51 2.31
C ASP A 197 3.04 25.70 3.02
N ARG A 198 3.86 26.61 2.53
CA ARG A 198 5.16 26.92 3.14
C ARG A 198 5.08 27.60 4.51
N SER A 199 3.93 28.19 4.87
CA SER A 199 3.74 28.90 6.14
C SER A 199 3.27 27.99 7.27
N ARG A 200 2.62 26.86 6.93
CA ARG A 200 2.04 25.91 7.86
C ARG A 200 2.96 24.72 8.05
N LEU A 201 2.98 24.17 9.27
CA LEU A 201 3.84 23.05 9.60
C LEU A 201 3.06 21.75 9.63
N MET A 202 3.53 20.78 8.85
CA MET A 202 3.16 19.38 8.98
C MET A 202 4.27 18.61 9.70
N VAL A 203 3.90 17.76 10.64
CA VAL A 203 4.83 16.80 11.26
C VAL A 203 4.52 15.39 10.75
N VAL A 204 5.52 14.72 10.19
CA VAL A 204 5.50 13.28 9.97
C VAL A 204 5.91 12.64 11.29
N ALA A 205 4.90 12.17 12.04
CA ALA A 205 5.04 11.74 13.41
C ALA A 205 5.28 10.22 13.50
N TYR A 206 6.25 9.81 14.30
CA TYR A 206 6.60 8.41 14.58
C TYR A 206 6.86 8.22 16.07
N TRP A 207 6.87 6.96 16.58
CA TRP A 207 7.33 6.68 17.94
C TRP A 207 8.87 6.57 17.93
N GLY A 208 9.54 7.38 18.78
CA GLY A 208 11.00 7.60 18.68
C GLY A 208 11.88 6.59 19.38
N HIS A 209 11.36 5.88 20.40
CA HIS A 209 12.23 5.13 21.30
C HIS A 209 12.23 3.60 21.11
N GLU A 210 11.43 3.04 20.21
CA GLU A 210 11.27 1.59 20.13
C GLU A 210 11.18 1.04 18.71
N ASP A 211 11.16 1.89 17.69
CA ASP A 211 10.94 1.42 16.33
C ASP A 211 12.23 1.34 15.52
N ASP A 212 13.15 0.44 15.94
CA ASP A 212 14.29 0.01 15.11
C ASP A 212 13.83 -0.67 13.80
N ASN A 213 12.52 -1.00 13.69
CA ASN A 213 11.95 -1.68 12.54
C ASN A 213 11.44 -0.74 11.44
N MET A 214 11.17 0.55 11.74
CA MET A 214 10.74 1.51 10.73
C MET A 214 11.95 2.30 10.20
N PRO A 215 12.41 2.03 8.97
CA PRO A 215 13.59 2.69 8.45
C PRO A 215 13.41 4.22 8.40
N SER A 216 14.29 4.96 9.03
CA SER A 216 14.28 6.43 9.10
C SER A 216 14.16 7.10 7.71
N HIS A 217 14.66 6.45 6.66
CA HIS A 217 14.55 6.94 5.29
C HIS A 217 13.08 7.03 4.80
N SER A 218 12.14 6.25 5.35
CA SER A 218 10.75 6.28 4.92
C SER A 218 10.09 7.61 5.27
N TYR A 219 10.22 8.09 6.51
CA TYR A 219 9.64 9.36 6.94
C TYR A 219 10.48 10.57 6.53
N LEU A 220 11.82 10.48 6.58
CA LEU A 220 12.69 11.53 6.09
C LEU A 220 12.58 11.72 4.58
N GLY A 221 12.47 10.62 3.84
CA GLY A 221 12.23 10.65 2.40
C GLY A 221 10.90 11.32 2.05
N LEU A 222 9.84 11.05 2.80
CA LEU A 222 8.53 11.69 2.60
C LEU A 222 8.60 13.21 2.87
N VAL A 223 9.24 13.64 3.96
CA VAL A 223 9.46 15.06 4.29
C VAL A 223 10.16 15.79 3.14
N ARG A 224 11.27 15.25 2.65
CA ARG A 224 12.02 15.85 1.54
C ARG A 224 11.23 15.87 0.24
N ALA A 225 10.53 14.79 -0.06
CA ALA A 225 9.71 14.69 -1.26
C ALA A 225 8.57 15.72 -1.25
N LEU A 226 7.85 15.89 -0.14
CA LEU A 226 6.79 16.90 0.02
C LEU A 226 7.31 18.34 -0.07
N GLY A 227 8.52 18.58 0.46
CA GLY A 227 9.18 19.89 0.38
C GLY A 227 9.37 20.38 -1.06
N ARG A 228 9.54 19.48 -2.03
CA ARG A 228 9.63 19.81 -3.47
C ARG A 228 8.33 20.40 -4.03
N TYR A 229 7.20 20.04 -3.42
CA TYR A 229 5.87 20.54 -3.78
C TYR A 229 5.37 21.68 -2.88
N GLY A 230 6.28 22.28 -2.10
CA GLY A 230 5.98 23.47 -1.30
C GLY A 230 5.28 23.20 0.02
N ILE A 231 5.24 21.97 0.49
CA ILE A 231 4.75 21.61 1.83
C ILE A 231 5.91 21.70 2.82
N THR A 232 5.74 22.50 3.88
CA THR A 232 6.70 22.53 4.98
C THR A 232 6.42 21.37 5.91
N ALA A 233 7.29 20.37 5.89
CA ALA A 233 7.18 19.18 6.72
C ALA A 233 8.48 18.93 7.49
N VAL A 234 8.36 18.33 8.67
CA VAL A 234 9.46 17.80 9.49
C VAL A 234 9.12 16.41 9.97
N ALA A 235 10.12 15.57 10.23
CA ALA A 235 9.93 14.31 10.91
C ALA A 235 10.23 14.51 12.40
N ALA A 236 9.35 14.05 13.27
CA ALA A 236 9.54 14.16 14.72
C ALA A 236 8.92 12.97 15.45
N ALA A 237 9.57 12.56 16.53
CA ALA A 237 8.97 11.60 17.45
C ALA A 237 7.74 12.21 18.14
N VAL A 238 6.73 11.39 18.40
CA VAL A 238 5.54 11.85 19.15
C VAL A 238 5.95 12.33 20.55
N GLU A 239 7.01 11.77 21.10
CA GLU A 239 7.59 12.15 22.39
C GLU A 239 8.13 13.57 22.41
N ASP A 240 8.56 14.11 21.27
CA ASP A 240 9.12 15.45 21.12
C ASP A 240 8.04 16.53 20.89
N LEU A 241 6.78 16.12 20.70
CA LEU A 241 5.67 17.04 20.51
C LEU A 241 5.21 17.61 21.86
N ASP A 242 4.99 18.91 21.92
CA ASP A 242 4.27 19.53 23.04
C ASP A 242 2.76 19.38 22.77
N LEU A 243 2.13 18.53 23.57
CA LEU A 243 0.71 18.20 23.51
C LEU A 243 -0.11 18.93 24.60
N ASP A 244 0.52 19.76 25.42
CA ASP A 244 -0.13 20.46 26.52
C ASP A 244 -0.66 21.81 26.06
N GLY A 245 -1.85 21.99 25.75
CA GLY A 245 -2.38 23.28 25.39
C GLY A 245 -3.48 23.24 24.33
N GLU A 246 -3.73 24.40 23.70
CA GLU A 246 -4.76 24.51 22.66
C GLU A 246 -4.35 23.85 21.35
N TYR A 247 -3.07 23.91 21.02
CA TYR A 247 -2.49 23.41 19.77
C TYR A 247 -1.28 22.54 20.03
N ILE A 248 -1.09 21.51 19.25
CA ILE A 248 0.17 20.76 19.21
C ILE A 248 1.29 21.69 18.74
N ARG A 249 2.47 21.59 19.40
CA ARG A 249 3.65 22.35 19.00
C ARG A 249 4.85 21.44 18.83
N TYR A 250 5.72 21.85 17.92
CA TYR A 250 7.03 21.27 17.73
C TYR A 250 8.06 22.39 17.58
N ASP A 251 9.10 22.40 18.40
CA ASP A 251 10.10 23.49 18.47
C ASP A 251 9.45 24.90 18.53
N GLY A 252 8.46 25.03 19.42
CA GLY A 252 7.70 26.26 19.65
C GLY A 252 6.73 26.66 18.52
N ARG A 253 6.77 26.02 17.36
CA ARG A 253 5.86 26.27 16.24
C ARG A 253 4.58 25.45 16.38
N ARG A 254 3.45 26.03 16.00
CA ARG A 254 2.20 25.31 15.88
C ARG A 254 2.29 24.25 14.79
N VAL A 255 1.80 23.05 15.08
CA VAL A 255 1.62 21.97 14.11
C VAL A 255 0.20 22.05 13.55
N ASP A 256 0.07 22.21 12.24
CA ASP A 256 -1.22 22.35 11.56
C ASP A 256 -1.75 20.99 11.07
N ALA A 257 -0.85 20.07 10.77
CA ALA A 257 -1.19 18.71 10.39
C ALA A 257 -0.18 17.69 10.94
N LEU A 258 -0.67 16.51 11.26
CA LEU A 258 0.13 15.33 11.56
C LEU A 258 -0.05 14.29 10.44
N TYR A 259 1.03 13.90 9.80
CA TYR A 259 1.06 12.68 9.00
C TYR A 259 1.44 11.52 9.92
N ARG A 260 0.49 10.64 10.19
CA ARG A 260 0.69 9.53 11.11
C ARG A 260 1.58 8.45 10.47
N PHE A 261 2.75 8.25 11.05
CA PHE A 261 3.70 7.22 10.64
C PHE A 261 3.95 6.23 11.79
N PHE A 262 2.90 5.89 12.51
CA PHE A 262 2.86 4.95 13.64
C PHE A 262 1.48 4.28 13.72
N ASP A 263 1.42 3.15 14.41
CA ASP A 263 0.18 2.45 14.74
C ASP A 263 -0.19 2.66 16.22
N GLU A 264 -1.47 2.43 16.58
CA GLU A 264 -1.93 2.40 17.96
C GLU A 264 -1.38 1.21 18.75
N SER A 265 -0.98 0.14 18.05
CA SER A 265 -0.33 -1.03 18.65
C SER A 265 1.16 -0.81 18.92
N ASP A 266 1.77 0.18 18.27
CA ASP A 266 3.17 0.49 18.48
C ASP A 266 3.39 0.99 19.91
N GLY A 267 4.10 0.24 20.73
CA GLY A 267 4.75 0.71 21.89
C GLY A 267 4.38 0.21 23.28
N THR A 268 5.24 0.60 24.24
CA THR A 268 5.17 0.20 25.63
C THR A 268 3.92 0.71 26.31
N PRO A 269 3.16 -0.14 27.04
CA PRO A 269 2.04 0.30 27.86
C PRO A 269 2.47 1.36 28.90
N GLY A 270 1.65 2.38 29.09
CA GLY A 270 1.81 3.41 30.10
C GLY A 270 2.21 4.77 29.56
N LEU A 271 3.47 5.02 29.20
CA LEU A 271 3.93 6.34 28.75
C LEU A 271 3.26 6.78 27.44
N LYS A 272 3.02 5.83 26.52
CA LYS A 272 2.34 6.07 25.26
C LYS A 272 0.85 6.31 25.43
N ASP A 273 0.20 5.72 26.44
CA ASP A 273 -1.26 5.85 26.64
C ASP A 273 -1.68 7.28 26.95
N ASP A 274 -0.91 8.03 27.75
CA ASP A 274 -1.22 9.42 28.05
C ASP A 274 -0.97 10.34 26.84
N ARG A 275 0.15 10.17 26.15
CA ARG A 275 0.44 10.95 24.94
C ARG A 275 -0.54 10.63 23.83
N TRP A 276 -0.88 9.35 23.66
CA TRP A 276 -1.90 8.92 22.72
C TRP A 276 -3.25 9.58 23.00
N ARG A 277 -3.69 9.61 24.25
CA ARG A 277 -4.94 10.26 24.64
C ARG A 277 -4.94 11.75 24.32
N HIS A 278 -3.87 12.48 24.67
CA HIS A 278 -3.75 13.91 24.34
C HIS A 278 -3.75 14.15 22.81
N LEU A 279 -3.03 13.32 22.05
CA LEU A 279 -3.01 13.43 20.57
C LEU A 279 -4.41 13.23 20.01
N VAL A 280 -5.13 12.23 20.46
CA VAL A 280 -6.51 11.93 20.07
C VAL A 280 -7.45 13.08 20.43
N GLU A 281 -7.32 13.70 21.62
CA GLU A 281 -8.08 14.89 22.01
C GLU A 281 -7.83 16.07 21.07
N HIS A 282 -6.60 16.26 20.59
CA HIS A 282 -6.29 17.28 19.59
C HIS A 282 -6.96 17.00 18.24
N VAL A 283 -6.99 15.76 17.82
CA VAL A 283 -7.66 15.33 16.57
C VAL A 283 -9.17 15.51 16.69
N ASP A 284 -9.76 15.07 17.79
CA ASP A 284 -11.21 15.11 18.03
C ASP A 284 -11.75 16.56 18.08
N ARG A 285 -11.03 17.48 18.75
CA ARG A 285 -11.40 18.89 18.78
C ARG A 285 -11.03 19.68 17.52
N GLY A 286 -10.40 19.03 16.53
CA GLY A 286 -10.03 19.66 15.26
C GLY A 286 -8.90 20.68 15.34
N SER A 287 -8.06 20.66 16.39
CA SER A 287 -6.92 21.58 16.54
C SER A 287 -5.73 21.21 15.66
N VAL A 288 -5.71 20.00 15.14
CA VAL A 288 -4.73 19.47 14.18
C VAL A 288 -5.44 18.60 13.13
N SER A 289 -5.01 18.68 11.88
CA SER A 289 -5.47 17.74 10.85
C SER A 289 -4.66 16.45 10.91
N LEU A 290 -5.33 15.30 10.94
CA LEU A 290 -4.65 14.00 10.92
C LEU A 290 -4.67 13.40 9.51
N VAL A 291 -3.51 13.24 8.93
CA VAL A 291 -3.30 12.54 7.66
C VAL A 291 -2.95 11.08 7.96
N GLY A 292 -3.61 10.12 7.31
CA GLY A 292 -3.58 8.74 7.75
C GLY A 292 -4.40 8.54 9.02
N ASN A 293 -5.72 8.70 8.87
CA ASN A 293 -6.65 8.74 9.99
C ASN A 293 -6.69 7.42 10.79
N LEU A 294 -7.23 7.48 12.00
CA LEU A 294 -7.25 6.35 12.93
C LEU A 294 -8.19 5.23 12.47
N VAL A 295 -9.31 5.59 11.85
CA VAL A 295 -10.32 4.64 11.36
C VAL A 295 -9.77 3.75 10.25
N GLY A 296 -8.81 4.24 9.48
CA GLY A 296 -8.24 3.47 8.38
C GLY A 296 -7.70 2.11 8.82
N ASN A 297 -7.16 2.00 10.02
CA ASN A 297 -6.61 0.76 10.56
C ASN A 297 -7.64 -0.39 10.62
N VAL A 298 -8.92 -0.07 10.84
CA VAL A 298 -9.98 -1.08 10.83
C VAL A 298 -10.14 -1.75 9.47
N PHE A 299 -9.86 -1.02 8.39
CA PHE A 299 -9.97 -1.53 7.01
C PHE A 299 -8.74 -2.32 6.56
N VAL A 300 -7.64 -2.28 7.32
CA VAL A 300 -6.51 -3.21 7.16
C VAL A 300 -6.90 -4.63 7.55
N ASN A 301 -7.85 -4.78 8.48
CA ASN A 301 -8.39 -6.08 8.85
C ASN A 301 -9.07 -6.74 7.64
N LYS A 302 -8.50 -7.87 7.20
CA LYS A 302 -8.93 -8.60 5.99
C LYS A 302 -10.37 -9.13 6.10
N GLY A 303 -10.89 -9.25 7.31
CA GLY A 303 -12.30 -9.58 7.55
C GLY A 303 -13.25 -8.59 6.90
N PHE A 304 -12.83 -7.33 6.73
CA PHE A 304 -13.67 -6.36 6.04
C PHE A 304 -13.82 -6.66 4.53
N LEU A 305 -12.77 -7.18 3.89
CA LEU A 305 -12.86 -7.66 2.50
C LEU A 305 -13.79 -8.88 2.36
N ALA A 306 -13.83 -9.76 3.38
CA ALA A 306 -14.77 -10.87 3.42
C ALA A 306 -16.21 -10.36 3.51
N ILE A 307 -16.47 -9.40 4.37
CA ILE A 307 -17.80 -8.76 4.51
C ILE A 307 -18.22 -8.09 3.19
N LEU A 308 -17.33 -7.38 2.54
CA LEU A 308 -17.58 -6.72 1.25
C LEU A 308 -17.86 -7.73 0.13
N SER A 309 -17.07 -8.80 0.05
CA SER A 309 -17.25 -9.88 -0.93
C SER A 309 -18.56 -10.63 -0.72
N GLU A 310 -18.98 -10.83 0.54
CA GLU A 310 -20.29 -11.40 0.85
C GLU A 310 -21.44 -10.47 0.45
N ALA A 311 -21.34 -9.17 0.78
CA ALA A 311 -22.34 -8.18 0.41
C ALA A 311 -22.53 -8.08 -1.11
N ALA A 312 -21.44 -8.17 -1.88
CA ALA A 312 -21.51 -8.20 -3.33
C ALA A 312 -22.17 -9.48 -3.90
N ALA A 313 -22.02 -10.62 -3.20
CA ALA A 313 -22.62 -11.89 -3.64
C ALA A 313 -24.07 -12.07 -3.20
N SER A 314 -24.48 -11.50 -2.06
CA SER A 314 -25.82 -11.69 -1.46
C SER A 314 -26.92 -10.77 -2.01
N GLY A 315 -26.57 -9.84 -2.91
CA GLY A 315 -27.51 -8.84 -3.41
C GLY A 315 -27.78 -7.67 -2.44
N SER A 316 -26.94 -7.54 -1.40
CA SER A 316 -27.04 -6.43 -0.44
C SER A 316 -26.51 -5.10 -1.00
N LEU A 317 -25.86 -5.14 -2.16
CA LEU A 317 -25.35 -3.96 -2.88
C LEU A 317 -26.14 -3.75 -4.18
N PRO A 318 -26.20 -2.53 -4.75
CA PRO A 318 -26.73 -2.31 -6.09
C PRO A 318 -26.03 -3.21 -7.11
N SER A 319 -26.79 -3.84 -8.01
CA SER A 319 -26.29 -4.88 -8.93
C SER A 319 -25.05 -4.43 -9.73
N SER A 320 -25.07 -3.22 -10.29
CA SER A 320 -23.95 -2.69 -11.06
C SER A 320 -22.69 -2.45 -10.22
N LEU A 321 -22.82 -2.18 -8.93
CA LEU A 321 -21.69 -2.05 -8.00
C LEU A 321 -21.18 -3.44 -7.60
N ALA A 322 -22.08 -4.37 -7.31
CA ALA A 322 -21.73 -5.76 -6.98
C ALA A 322 -20.96 -6.43 -8.12
N GLU A 323 -21.38 -6.24 -9.38
CA GLU A 323 -20.65 -6.73 -10.56
C GLU A 323 -19.21 -6.18 -10.63
N ARG A 324 -19.02 -4.88 -10.40
CA ARG A 324 -17.70 -4.25 -10.42
C ARG A 324 -16.81 -4.74 -9.26
N ILE A 325 -17.40 -4.93 -8.08
CA ILE A 325 -16.67 -5.49 -6.93
C ILE A 325 -16.26 -6.94 -7.21
N ASN A 326 -17.16 -7.77 -7.72
CA ASN A 326 -16.86 -9.16 -8.04
C ASN A 326 -15.83 -9.31 -9.16
N ALA A 327 -15.68 -8.31 -10.04
CA ALA A 327 -14.67 -8.27 -11.08
C ALA A 327 -13.29 -7.78 -10.56
N ALA A 328 -13.23 -7.20 -9.36
CA ALA A 328 -12.01 -6.61 -8.81
C ALA A 328 -11.55 -7.26 -7.49
N LEU A 329 -12.46 -7.85 -6.72
CA LEU A 329 -12.18 -8.46 -5.42
C LEU A 329 -12.28 -9.99 -5.54
N PRO A 330 -11.20 -10.74 -5.24
CA PRO A 330 -11.29 -12.20 -5.22
C PRO A 330 -12.33 -12.64 -4.19
N TRP A 331 -13.04 -13.73 -4.49
CA TRP A 331 -13.97 -14.31 -3.53
C TRP A 331 -13.27 -14.50 -2.18
N THR A 332 -13.81 -13.87 -1.15
CA THR A 332 -13.26 -13.84 0.21
C THR A 332 -14.37 -14.07 1.21
N ARG A 333 -14.15 -14.94 2.22
CA ARG A 333 -15.11 -15.26 3.28
C ARG A 333 -14.40 -15.37 4.62
N MET A 334 -15.17 -15.20 5.71
CA MET A 334 -14.72 -15.65 7.03
C MET A 334 -14.60 -17.17 7.00
N ILE A 335 -13.56 -17.71 7.61
CA ILE A 335 -13.30 -19.16 7.59
C ILE A 335 -14.41 -19.94 8.29
N ASP A 336 -14.98 -19.40 9.36
CA ASP A 336 -16.08 -20.01 10.13
C ASP A 336 -17.28 -20.37 9.27
N ASP A 337 -17.55 -19.60 8.21
CA ASP A 337 -18.73 -19.77 7.36
C ASP A 337 -18.55 -20.86 6.28
N VAL A 338 -17.30 -21.23 5.97
CA VAL A 338 -16.99 -22.01 4.75
C VAL A 338 -15.95 -23.11 4.95
N ALA A 339 -15.52 -23.38 6.18
CA ALA A 339 -14.45 -24.31 6.52
C ALA A 339 -14.58 -25.67 5.81
N GLU A 340 -15.75 -26.33 5.91
CA GLU A 340 -15.99 -27.63 5.28
C GLU A 340 -15.85 -27.59 3.75
N THR A 341 -16.29 -26.48 3.13
CA THR A 341 -16.25 -26.32 1.67
C THR A 341 -14.83 -26.15 1.17
N VAL A 342 -14.00 -25.36 1.86
CA VAL A 342 -12.66 -25.03 1.41
C VAL A 342 -11.61 -26.08 1.81
N ALA A 343 -11.90 -26.91 2.81
CA ALA A 343 -11.01 -27.99 3.24
C ALA A 343 -10.62 -28.92 2.08
N GLN A 344 -11.58 -29.25 1.22
CA GLN A 344 -11.38 -30.15 0.08
C GLN A 344 -10.82 -29.48 -1.18
N GLN A 345 -10.63 -28.15 -1.16
CA GLN A 345 -10.26 -27.36 -2.33
C GLN A 345 -9.02 -26.50 -2.09
N ARG A 346 -8.06 -27.00 -1.31
CA ARG A 346 -6.86 -26.25 -0.88
C ARG A 346 -6.15 -25.50 -2.00
N SER A 347 -6.05 -26.13 -3.19
CA SER A 347 -5.33 -25.54 -4.34
C SER A 347 -5.95 -24.25 -4.90
N ALA A 348 -7.21 -23.94 -4.51
CA ALA A 348 -7.93 -22.76 -4.96
C ALA A 348 -7.84 -21.59 -3.96
N TYR A 349 -7.34 -21.81 -2.75
CA TYR A 349 -7.47 -20.85 -1.66
C TYR A 349 -6.17 -20.56 -0.91
N VAL A 350 -6.14 -19.39 -0.28
CA VAL A 350 -5.16 -18.98 0.72
C VAL A 350 -5.92 -18.64 2.00
N LEU A 351 -5.43 -19.11 3.14
CA LEU A 351 -5.94 -18.79 4.47
C LEU A 351 -5.06 -17.72 5.08
N LYS A 352 -5.67 -16.68 5.66
CA LYS A 352 -4.99 -15.48 6.17
C LYS A 352 -5.53 -15.09 7.54
N PRO A 353 -4.69 -14.77 8.53
CA PRO A 353 -5.15 -14.04 9.70
C PRO A 353 -5.81 -12.72 9.27
N ALA A 354 -6.94 -12.38 9.83
CA ALA A 354 -7.63 -11.15 9.46
C ALA A 354 -6.85 -9.89 9.91
N ASP A 355 -6.25 -9.96 11.10
CA ASP A 355 -5.40 -8.91 11.67
C ASP A 355 -3.93 -9.36 11.59
N GLY A 356 -3.34 -9.30 10.41
CA GLY A 356 -1.95 -9.68 10.17
C GLY A 356 -1.33 -8.82 9.08
N CYS A 357 -0.04 -8.56 9.19
CA CYS A 357 0.73 -7.80 8.19
C CYS A 357 1.82 -8.66 7.56
N CYS A 358 2.40 -8.18 6.48
CA CYS A 358 3.64 -8.70 5.90
C CYS A 358 3.62 -10.20 5.50
N GLY A 359 2.45 -10.82 5.39
CA GLY A 359 2.29 -12.24 5.06
C GLY A 359 2.52 -13.20 6.22
N GLU A 360 2.63 -12.70 7.45
CA GLU A 360 2.73 -13.56 8.64
C GLU A 360 1.48 -14.42 8.80
N GLY A 361 1.69 -15.68 9.16
CA GLY A 361 0.61 -16.64 9.38
C GLY A 361 -0.15 -17.09 8.12
N LEU A 362 0.20 -16.59 6.93
CA LEU A 362 -0.46 -16.94 5.68
C LEU A 362 -0.23 -18.41 5.34
N VAL A 363 -1.30 -19.17 5.09
CA VAL A 363 -1.22 -20.56 4.62
C VAL A 363 -1.65 -20.62 3.16
N PHE A 364 -0.68 -20.85 2.27
CA PHE A 364 -0.91 -20.89 0.83
C PHE A 364 -1.30 -22.30 0.41
N GLY A 365 -2.58 -22.57 0.26
CA GLY A 365 -3.13 -23.88 0.02
C GLY A 365 -2.48 -24.65 -1.15
N PRO A 366 -2.16 -24.01 -2.32
CA PRO A 366 -1.46 -24.70 -3.41
C PRO A 366 -0.11 -25.31 -3.04
N ALA A 367 0.61 -24.72 -2.07
CA ALA A 367 1.94 -25.19 -1.63
C ALA A 367 1.89 -25.97 -0.31
N THR A 368 0.71 -26.18 0.28
CA THR A 368 0.53 -26.82 1.59
C THR A 368 -0.01 -28.24 1.37
N GLU A 369 0.50 -29.24 2.11
CA GLU A 369 -0.03 -30.60 2.09
C GLU A 369 -1.47 -30.64 2.62
N GLN A 370 -2.28 -31.62 2.16
CA GLN A 370 -3.71 -31.69 2.48
C GLN A 370 -3.97 -31.74 3.99
N SER A 371 -3.25 -32.57 4.72
CA SER A 371 -3.41 -32.73 6.18
C SER A 371 -3.03 -31.44 6.93
N ALA A 372 -1.97 -30.75 6.48
CA ALA A 372 -1.54 -29.49 7.07
C ALA A 372 -2.54 -28.36 6.77
N TRP A 373 -3.16 -28.37 5.59
CA TRP A 373 -4.22 -27.44 5.22
C TRP A 373 -5.47 -27.62 6.10
N GLU A 374 -5.92 -28.88 6.29
CA GLU A 374 -7.05 -29.21 7.16
C GLU A 374 -6.77 -28.81 8.61
N GLN A 375 -5.56 -29.09 9.11
CA GLN A 375 -5.17 -28.68 10.46
C GLN A 375 -5.17 -27.14 10.59
N ALA A 376 -4.65 -26.41 9.61
CA ALA A 376 -4.65 -24.94 9.64
C ALA A 376 -6.08 -24.36 9.65
N ILE A 377 -7.03 -25.01 8.95
CA ILE A 377 -8.45 -24.63 9.01
C ILE A 377 -9.02 -24.90 10.41
N ASP A 378 -8.77 -26.09 10.98
CA ASP A 378 -9.24 -26.43 12.32
C ASP A 378 -8.70 -25.46 13.37
N ASP A 379 -7.41 -25.12 13.29
CA ASP A 379 -6.77 -24.15 14.19
C ASP A 379 -7.41 -22.75 14.02
N ALA A 380 -7.68 -22.33 12.79
CA ALA A 380 -8.30 -21.04 12.49
C ALA A 380 -9.75 -20.92 12.98
N VAL A 381 -10.51 -22.02 12.91
CA VAL A 381 -11.93 -22.07 13.38
C VAL A 381 -12.02 -22.14 14.89
N THR A 382 -11.11 -22.91 15.53
CA THR A 382 -11.14 -23.10 16.98
C THR A 382 -10.41 -22.01 17.77
N GLY A 383 -9.57 -21.22 17.09
CA GLY A 383 -8.81 -20.13 17.69
C GLY A 383 -9.66 -18.90 18.00
N GLU A 384 -9.09 -17.97 18.77
CA GLU A 384 -9.74 -16.69 19.11
C GLU A 384 -9.62 -15.65 17.99
N GLU A 385 -8.59 -15.77 17.16
CA GLU A 385 -8.31 -14.85 16.06
C GLU A 385 -9.31 -15.02 14.92
N LEU A 386 -9.63 -13.92 14.25
CA LEU A 386 -10.44 -13.97 13.05
C LEU A 386 -9.56 -14.36 11.85
N TRP A 387 -10.03 -15.32 11.07
CA TRP A 387 -9.36 -15.75 9.84
C TRP A 387 -10.26 -15.59 8.63
N VAL A 388 -9.64 -15.32 7.51
CA VAL A 388 -10.32 -15.26 6.21
C VAL A 388 -9.71 -16.26 5.24
N VAL A 389 -10.56 -16.78 4.38
CA VAL A 389 -10.13 -17.57 3.23
C VAL A 389 -10.42 -16.79 1.95
N GLN A 390 -9.43 -16.69 1.08
CA GLN A 390 -9.53 -15.94 -0.17
C GLN A 390 -9.14 -16.83 -1.35
N ARG A 391 -9.85 -16.69 -2.48
CA ARG A 391 -9.46 -17.35 -3.73
C ARG A 391 -8.09 -16.87 -4.17
N VAL A 392 -7.21 -17.81 -4.51
CA VAL A 392 -5.86 -17.51 -4.99
C VAL A 392 -5.91 -16.79 -6.33
N VAL A 393 -5.27 -15.64 -6.40
CA VAL A 393 -4.93 -14.97 -7.66
C VAL A 393 -3.45 -15.23 -7.93
N ARG A 394 -3.14 -15.72 -9.12
CA ARG A 394 -1.76 -16.03 -9.51
C ARG A 394 -1.28 -14.99 -10.51
N PRO A 395 -0.28 -14.18 -10.15
CA PRO A 395 0.39 -13.34 -11.13
C PRO A 395 1.23 -14.19 -12.08
N PRO A 396 1.49 -13.72 -13.29
CA PRO A 396 2.51 -14.33 -14.12
C PRO A 396 3.88 -14.23 -13.44
N VAL A 397 4.72 -15.23 -13.64
CA VAL A 397 6.14 -15.16 -13.28
C VAL A 397 6.85 -14.36 -14.37
N LEU A 398 7.53 -13.28 -13.97
CA LEU A 398 8.16 -12.34 -14.88
C LEU A 398 9.68 -12.38 -14.68
N ARG A 399 10.42 -12.43 -15.79
CA ARG A 399 11.87 -12.28 -15.77
C ARG A 399 12.20 -10.79 -15.88
N LEU A 400 12.70 -10.19 -14.79
CA LEU A 400 12.93 -8.76 -14.66
C LEU A 400 14.41 -8.47 -14.36
N ALA A 401 14.87 -7.32 -14.84
CA ALA A 401 16.18 -6.80 -14.47
C ALA A 401 16.11 -6.24 -13.05
N SER A 402 17.02 -6.65 -12.18
CA SER A 402 17.17 -6.15 -10.81
C SER A 402 18.58 -5.61 -10.58
N LEU A 403 18.69 -4.62 -9.71
CA LEU A 403 19.94 -4.04 -9.25
C LEU A 403 20.18 -4.46 -7.81
N GLY A 404 21.34 -5.06 -7.57
CA GLY A 404 21.84 -5.37 -6.24
C GLY A 404 23.31 -4.93 -6.11
N THR A 405 23.94 -5.24 -5.00
CA THR A 405 25.36 -4.92 -4.71
C THR A 405 26.34 -5.49 -5.74
N GLY A 406 25.96 -6.57 -6.43
CA GLY A 406 26.75 -7.20 -7.52
C GLY A 406 26.48 -6.65 -8.93
N GLY A 407 25.70 -5.57 -9.05
CA GLY A 407 25.30 -5.00 -10.33
C GLY A 407 23.97 -5.51 -10.86
N MET A 408 23.70 -5.28 -12.14
CA MET A 408 22.44 -5.68 -12.79
C MET A 408 22.38 -7.18 -13.08
N THR A 409 21.29 -7.83 -12.64
CA THR A 409 20.99 -9.24 -12.90
C THR A 409 19.57 -9.40 -13.43
N PHE A 410 19.28 -10.54 -14.08
CA PHE A 410 17.93 -10.88 -14.50
C PHE A 410 17.47 -12.12 -13.73
N SER A 411 16.37 -11.97 -13.01
CA SER A 411 15.78 -13.03 -12.17
C SER A 411 14.28 -13.14 -12.39
N GLU A 412 13.71 -14.27 -12.00
CA GLU A 412 12.26 -14.47 -12.01
C GLU A 412 11.63 -13.91 -10.74
N PHE A 413 10.48 -13.27 -10.91
CA PHE A 413 9.71 -12.69 -9.82
C PHE A 413 8.21 -12.97 -9.97
N SER A 414 7.53 -13.21 -8.88
CA SER A 414 6.11 -12.92 -8.77
C SER A 414 5.92 -11.45 -8.37
N THR A 415 4.82 -10.83 -8.78
CA THR A 415 4.65 -9.39 -8.59
C THR A 415 3.29 -9.04 -7.99
N SER A 416 3.28 -8.04 -7.13
CA SER A 416 2.10 -7.31 -6.69
C SER A 416 2.31 -5.81 -6.89
N THR A 417 1.24 -5.05 -6.86
CA THR A 417 1.26 -3.61 -7.10
C THR A 417 0.56 -2.91 -5.95
N GLY A 418 1.30 -2.11 -5.17
CA GLY A 418 0.71 -1.21 -4.20
C GLY A 418 0.15 0.02 -4.93
N VAL A 419 -1.16 0.16 -4.94
CA VAL A 419 -1.87 1.24 -5.64
C VAL A 419 -2.18 2.35 -4.66
N PHE A 420 -1.62 3.53 -4.88
CA PHE A 420 -1.91 4.67 -4.02
C PHE A 420 -3.23 5.33 -4.41
N ALA A 421 -4.07 5.52 -3.41
CA ALA A 421 -5.27 6.34 -3.50
C ALA A 421 -5.12 7.57 -2.61
N VAL A 422 -5.33 8.75 -3.16
CA VAL A 422 -5.33 10.03 -2.44
C VAL A 422 -6.64 10.74 -2.75
N GLY A 423 -7.35 11.17 -1.72
CA GLY A 423 -8.68 11.75 -1.89
C GLY A 423 -9.61 10.80 -2.67
N ARG A 424 -9.53 9.49 -2.40
CA ARG A 424 -10.33 8.42 -3.04
C ARG A 424 -10.05 8.21 -4.55
N ARG A 425 -8.97 8.78 -5.09
CA ARG A 425 -8.61 8.68 -6.51
C ARG A 425 -7.27 8.00 -6.68
N PHE A 426 -7.10 7.27 -7.77
CA PHE A 426 -5.80 6.72 -8.16
C PHE A 426 -4.75 7.83 -8.23
N ALA A 427 -3.69 7.68 -7.47
CA ALA A 427 -2.63 8.66 -7.32
C ALA A 427 -1.22 8.11 -7.62
N GLY A 428 -1.14 7.00 -8.32
CA GLY A 428 0.12 6.34 -8.65
C GLY A 428 0.21 4.94 -8.07
N ALA A 429 1.33 4.28 -8.28
CA ALA A 429 1.55 2.93 -7.81
C ALA A 429 3.04 2.60 -7.64
N ILE A 430 3.31 1.55 -6.89
CA ILE A 430 4.63 0.95 -6.73
C ILE A 430 4.56 -0.55 -6.97
N ARG A 431 5.48 -1.08 -7.76
CA ARG A 431 5.60 -2.52 -7.98
C ARG A 431 6.40 -3.16 -6.85
N ARG A 432 5.98 -4.33 -6.42
CA ARG A 432 6.70 -5.20 -5.50
C ARG A 432 6.97 -6.54 -6.16
N CYS A 433 8.18 -7.02 -6.03
CA CYS A 433 8.68 -8.19 -6.74
C CYS A 433 9.27 -9.17 -5.75
N ASP A 434 8.69 -10.37 -5.67
CA ASP A 434 9.15 -11.44 -4.78
C ASP A 434 9.98 -12.46 -5.57
N PRO A 435 11.28 -12.60 -5.28
CA PRO A 435 12.12 -13.58 -5.95
C PRO A 435 11.84 -15.03 -5.50
N THR A 436 11.12 -15.21 -4.38
CA THR A 436 10.74 -16.55 -3.89
C THR A 436 9.49 -17.10 -4.58
N LEU A 437 8.85 -16.29 -5.42
CA LEU A 437 7.59 -16.58 -6.12
C LEU A 437 6.40 -16.84 -5.19
N GLY A 438 6.50 -16.42 -3.93
CA GLY A 438 5.51 -16.67 -2.87
C GLY A 438 4.50 -15.53 -2.64
N LEU A 439 4.56 -14.43 -3.37
CA LEU A 439 3.80 -13.18 -3.13
C LEU A 439 4.13 -12.50 -1.80
N ASN A 440 5.26 -12.82 -1.20
CA ASN A 440 5.76 -12.06 -0.07
C ASN A 440 6.37 -10.74 -0.58
N VAL A 441 5.85 -9.64 -0.07
CA VAL A 441 6.17 -8.30 -0.60
C VAL A 441 6.99 -7.46 0.38
N THR A 442 7.54 -8.09 1.41
CA THR A 442 8.29 -7.39 2.46
C THR A 442 9.76 -7.27 2.06
N PRO A 443 10.33 -6.07 1.99
CA PRO A 443 11.75 -5.88 1.64
C PRO A 443 12.73 -6.58 2.58
N SER A 444 12.42 -6.69 3.86
CA SER A 444 13.22 -7.42 4.85
C SER A 444 13.37 -8.92 4.52
N LEU A 445 12.49 -9.45 3.66
CA LEU A 445 12.53 -10.82 3.14
C LEU A 445 13.06 -10.89 1.70
N GLY A 446 13.70 -9.82 1.21
CA GLY A 446 14.35 -9.78 -0.09
C GLY A 446 13.44 -9.34 -1.25
N ALA A 447 12.22 -8.88 -0.98
CA ALA A 447 11.35 -8.33 -2.02
C ALA A 447 11.94 -7.04 -2.60
N ALA A 448 12.00 -6.97 -3.94
CA ALA A 448 12.46 -5.79 -4.66
C ALA A 448 11.31 -4.84 -5.00
N GLN A 449 11.62 -3.57 -5.24
CA GLN A 449 10.65 -2.57 -5.64
C GLN A 449 10.95 -2.04 -7.04
N GLY A 450 9.91 -1.68 -7.78
CA GLY A 450 10.01 -1.13 -9.14
C GLY A 450 8.98 -0.03 -9.38
N SER A 451 9.22 0.78 -10.40
CA SER A 451 8.31 1.83 -10.83
C SER A 451 7.11 1.26 -11.61
N VAL A 452 6.04 2.06 -11.65
CA VAL A 452 4.84 1.78 -12.45
C VAL A 452 4.59 2.98 -13.37
N HIS A 453 4.48 2.72 -14.67
CA HIS A 453 4.22 3.71 -15.70
C HIS A 453 2.91 3.38 -16.42
N VAL A 454 2.25 4.40 -16.94
CA VAL A 454 1.01 4.30 -17.71
C VAL A 454 1.32 4.57 -19.19
N LEU A 455 0.82 3.70 -20.08
CA LEU A 455 0.93 3.82 -21.53
C LEU A 455 -0.21 4.63 -22.14
#